data_6123bead80bbb0edb67eb33820b3866a
#
_entry.id   6123bead80bbb0edb67eb33820b3866a
#
_cell.length_a   1.000
_cell.length_b   1.000
_cell.length_c   1.000
_cell.angle_alpha   90.00
_cell.angle_beta   90.00
_cell.angle_gamma   90.00
#
_symmetry.space_group_name_H-M   'P 1'
#
loop_
_entity.id
_entity.type
_entity.pdbx_description
1 polymer ?
#
loop_
_entity_poly.entity_id
_entity_poly.type
_entity_poly.pdbx_seq_one_letter_code
_entity_poly.pdbx_strand_id
1 'polypeptide(L)'
;MKTLAAIIHARKDSTRCPNKHLRDLNGTTLIDIALENLSKLDVDEKYLAVYDQELKDKIIDGVEILHRDYDSVAPGNCHHSVYYKHLNNVKSEFIVNYNPCQPFLQVDKLNHCIRVFKESRMKSMITVKKNRNFFWNMSEGREPVNFQPNDRLSTTAGPWLYEATHSLVFYEKNYMLKEWELF
;
A
#
# COMPACT_ATOMS: atom_id res chain seq x y z
N MET A 1 18.63 5.49 13.75
CA MET A 1 18.18 5.13 12.38
C MET A 1 16.77 4.60 12.52
N LYS A 2 15.84 4.90 11.59
CA LYS A 2 14.47 4.41 11.64
C LYS A 2 14.46 2.89 11.49
N THR A 3 13.80 2.17 12.41
CA THR A 3 13.46 0.75 12.21
C THR A 3 12.18 0.65 11.38
N LEU A 4 12.18 -0.20 10.36
CA LEU A 4 11.10 -0.27 9.36
C LEU A 4 10.65 -1.71 9.12
N ALA A 5 9.36 -1.98 9.28
CA ALA A 5 8.73 -3.24 8.89
C ALA A 5 8.01 -3.08 7.54
N ALA A 6 8.22 -4.00 6.61
CA ALA A 6 7.44 -4.08 5.38
C ALA A 6 6.30 -5.09 5.55
N ILE A 7 5.08 -4.68 5.20
CA ILE A 7 3.87 -5.48 5.40
C ILE A 7 3.08 -5.56 4.09
N ILE A 8 2.79 -6.79 3.66
CA ILE A 8 1.76 -7.08 2.66
C ILE A 8 0.47 -7.40 3.38
N HIS A 9 -0.61 -6.65 3.09
CA HIS A 9 -1.96 -6.99 3.52
C HIS A 9 -2.67 -7.78 2.41
N ALA A 10 -3.03 -9.03 2.70
CA ALA A 10 -3.77 -9.86 1.76
C ALA A 10 -5.05 -10.40 2.39
N ARG A 11 -6.08 -10.58 1.56
CA ARG A 11 -7.33 -11.27 1.88
C ARG A 11 -7.86 -12.00 0.66
N LYS A 12 -8.55 -13.12 0.86
CA LYS A 12 -9.15 -13.93 -0.21
C LYS A 12 -10.36 -13.22 -0.82
N ASP A 13 -11.25 -12.71 0.03
CA ASP A 13 -12.53 -12.14 -0.39
C ASP A 13 -12.38 -10.69 -0.89
N SER A 14 -12.00 -10.57 -2.15
CA SER A 14 -11.97 -9.28 -2.85
C SER A 14 -13.28 -9.09 -3.63
N THR A 15 -14.05 -8.04 -3.32
CA THR A 15 -15.34 -7.75 -3.98
C THR A 15 -15.19 -7.43 -5.47
N ARG A 16 -14.13 -6.73 -5.88
CA ARG A 16 -13.86 -6.35 -7.27
C ARG A 16 -13.26 -7.47 -8.12
N CYS A 17 -12.45 -8.34 -7.54
CA CYS A 17 -11.79 -9.45 -8.20
C CYS A 17 -11.58 -10.60 -7.20
N PRO A 18 -12.55 -11.52 -7.07
CA PRO A 18 -12.47 -12.64 -6.13
C PRO A 18 -11.19 -13.45 -6.31
N ASN A 19 -10.57 -13.86 -5.19
CA ASN A 19 -9.34 -14.66 -5.17
C ASN A 19 -8.15 -14.06 -5.95
N LYS A 20 -8.12 -12.74 -6.16
CA LYS A 20 -7.11 -12.07 -7.02
C LYS A 20 -5.67 -12.43 -6.70
N HIS A 21 -5.36 -12.66 -5.42
CA HIS A 21 -4.00 -12.97 -4.97
C HIS A 21 -3.54 -14.38 -5.34
N LEU A 22 -4.49 -15.31 -5.53
CA LEU A 22 -4.26 -16.73 -5.81
C LEU A 22 -4.57 -17.12 -7.25
N ARG A 23 -5.04 -16.20 -8.09
CA ARG A 23 -5.30 -16.49 -9.51
C ARG A 23 -3.98 -16.70 -10.25
N ASP A 24 -4.01 -17.67 -11.17
CA ASP A 24 -2.89 -17.90 -12.08
C ASP A 24 -2.57 -16.64 -12.90
N LEU A 25 -1.31 -16.29 -12.92
CA LEU A 25 -0.73 -15.21 -13.71
C LEU A 25 0.50 -15.77 -14.42
N ASN A 26 0.27 -16.49 -15.52
CA ASN A 26 1.32 -17.12 -16.32
C ASN A 26 2.25 -18.04 -15.50
N GLY A 27 1.65 -18.96 -14.74
CA GLY A 27 2.37 -19.97 -13.93
C GLY A 27 2.81 -19.48 -12.55
N THR A 28 2.43 -18.28 -12.14
CA THR A 28 2.66 -17.72 -10.81
C THR A 28 1.37 -17.05 -10.28
N THR A 29 1.44 -16.39 -9.13
CA THR A 29 0.32 -15.60 -8.60
C THR A 29 0.78 -14.22 -8.13
N LEU A 30 -0.16 -13.29 -7.94
CA LEU A 30 0.18 -11.96 -7.40
C LEU A 30 0.85 -12.05 -6.02
N ILE A 31 0.42 -13.00 -5.17
CA ILE A 31 1.00 -13.14 -3.84
C ILE A 31 2.41 -13.75 -3.90
N ASP A 32 2.67 -14.71 -4.78
CA ASP A 32 3.99 -15.32 -4.94
C ASP A 32 5.02 -14.26 -5.38
N ILE A 33 4.67 -13.44 -6.40
CA ILE A 33 5.52 -12.32 -6.87
C ILE A 33 5.77 -11.31 -5.74
N ALA A 34 4.72 -10.95 -5.00
CA ALA A 34 4.84 -9.96 -3.94
C ALA A 34 5.69 -10.45 -2.77
N LEU A 35 5.57 -11.73 -2.38
CA LEU A 35 6.38 -12.33 -1.31
C LEU A 35 7.85 -12.45 -1.73
N GLU A 36 8.12 -12.85 -2.97
CA GLU A 36 9.48 -12.88 -3.52
C GLU A 36 10.11 -11.48 -3.52
N ASN A 37 9.38 -10.45 -3.93
CA ASN A 37 9.85 -9.07 -3.84
C ASN A 37 10.06 -8.64 -2.39
N LEU A 38 9.10 -8.93 -1.49
CA LEU A 38 9.17 -8.58 -0.07
C LEU A 38 10.42 -9.18 0.59
N SER A 39 10.76 -10.44 0.29
CA SER A 39 11.93 -11.10 0.86
C SER A 39 13.25 -10.37 0.55
N LYS A 40 13.30 -9.63 -0.56
CA LYS A 40 14.48 -8.89 -1.06
C LYS A 40 14.53 -7.42 -0.62
N LEU A 41 13.54 -6.95 0.18
CA LEU A 41 13.52 -5.56 0.66
C LEU A 41 14.53 -5.32 1.77
N ASP A 42 15.15 -4.14 1.77
CA ASP A 42 16.09 -3.68 2.79
C ASP A 42 15.36 -3.06 3.99
N VAL A 43 14.71 -3.94 4.77
CA VAL A 43 13.94 -3.59 5.97
C VAL A 43 14.27 -4.52 7.12
N ASP A 44 13.91 -4.10 8.35
CA ASP A 44 14.26 -4.84 9.57
C ASP A 44 13.32 -6.03 9.81
N GLU A 45 12.04 -5.91 9.41
CA GLU A 45 11.03 -6.96 9.57
C GLU A 45 10.18 -7.06 8.31
N LYS A 46 9.72 -8.28 7.98
CA LYS A 46 8.93 -8.55 6.76
C LYS A 46 7.74 -9.43 7.11
N TYR A 47 6.54 -8.97 6.77
CA TYR A 47 5.31 -9.62 7.19
C TYR A 47 4.30 -9.80 6.07
N LEU A 48 3.64 -10.96 6.08
CA LEU A 48 2.36 -11.19 5.42
C LEU A 48 1.23 -11.06 6.45
N ALA A 49 0.49 -9.96 6.42
CA ALA A 49 -0.66 -9.71 7.28
C ALA A 49 -1.91 -10.36 6.68
N VAL A 50 -2.39 -11.47 7.26
CA VAL A 50 -3.37 -12.35 6.64
C VAL A 50 -4.23 -13.09 7.66
N TYR A 51 -5.48 -13.40 7.27
CA TYR A 51 -6.39 -14.29 7.99
C TYR A 51 -6.47 -15.68 7.32
N ASP A 52 -6.62 -15.72 6.00
CA ASP A 52 -6.95 -16.90 5.20
C ASP A 52 -5.81 -17.94 5.17
N GLN A 53 -6.14 -19.20 5.44
CA GLN A 53 -5.14 -20.28 5.51
C GLN A 53 -4.43 -20.49 4.16
N GLU A 54 -5.16 -20.49 3.03
CA GLU A 54 -4.59 -20.66 1.69
C GLU A 54 -3.53 -19.60 1.33
N LEU A 55 -3.67 -18.38 1.89
CA LEU A 55 -2.67 -17.33 1.75
C LEU A 55 -1.49 -17.51 2.73
N LYS A 56 -1.74 -18.06 3.94
CA LYS A 56 -0.68 -18.38 4.89
C LYS A 56 0.24 -19.49 4.35
N ASP A 57 -0.34 -20.47 3.63
CA ASP A 57 0.40 -21.57 3.03
C ASP A 57 1.39 -21.14 1.93
N LYS A 58 1.29 -19.88 1.47
CA LYS A 58 2.19 -19.25 0.49
C LYS A 58 3.44 -18.64 1.11
N ILE A 59 3.57 -18.65 2.44
CA ILE A 59 4.70 -18.02 3.14
C ILE A 59 6.04 -18.59 2.63
N ILE A 60 7.05 -17.75 2.57
CA ILE A 60 8.40 -18.09 2.16
C ILE A 60 9.42 -17.71 3.23
N ASP A 61 10.62 -18.25 3.15
CA ASP A 61 11.71 -17.94 4.07
C ASP A 61 12.00 -16.43 4.15
N GLY A 62 12.23 -15.94 5.36
CA GLY A 62 12.52 -14.53 5.64
C GLY A 62 11.30 -13.62 5.68
N VAL A 63 10.06 -14.18 5.57
CA VAL A 63 8.80 -13.47 5.77
C VAL A 63 8.00 -14.15 6.86
N GLU A 64 7.50 -13.38 7.84
CA GLU A 64 6.70 -13.90 8.95
C GLU A 64 5.20 -13.65 8.71
N ILE A 65 4.36 -14.53 9.28
CA ILE A 65 2.91 -14.34 9.26
C ILE A 65 2.52 -13.38 10.39
N LEU A 66 1.83 -12.30 10.02
CA LEU A 66 1.18 -11.40 10.95
C LEU A 66 -0.33 -11.71 10.94
N HIS A 67 -0.78 -12.40 11.98
CA HIS A 67 -2.18 -12.87 12.06
C HIS A 67 -3.15 -11.69 12.12
N ARG A 68 -4.20 -11.76 11.31
CA ARG A 68 -5.34 -10.83 11.32
C ARG A 68 -6.59 -11.53 11.81
N ASP A 69 -7.43 -10.78 12.54
CA ASP A 69 -8.76 -11.25 12.94
C ASP A 69 -9.73 -11.23 11.73
N TYR A 70 -10.73 -12.10 11.73
CA TYR A 70 -11.75 -12.15 10.67
C TYR A 70 -12.40 -10.78 10.43
N ASP A 71 -12.77 -10.07 11.49
CA ASP A 71 -13.42 -8.75 11.40
C ASP A 71 -12.58 -7.70 10.65
N SER A 72 -11.24 -7.85 10.67
CA SER A 72 -10.32 -6.96 9.95
C SER A 72 -10.23 -7.23 8.45
N VAL A 73 -10.71 -8.39 7.98
CA VAL A 73 -10.67 -8.83 6.57
C VAL A 73 -12.04 -9.03 5.96
N ALA A 74 -13.10 -9.05 6.76
CA ALA A 74 -14.49 -9.21 6.33
C ALA A 74 -14.88 -8.19 5.24
N PRO A 75 -15.79 -8.53 4.35
CA PRO A 75 -16.33 -7.59 3.38
C PRO A 75 -16.98 -6.39 4.06
N GLY A 76 -16.76 -5.18 3.51
CA GLY A 76 -17.26 -3.93 4.09
C GLY A 76 -16.15 -3.08 4.68
N ASN A 77 -16.55 -2.02 5.36
CA ASN A 77 -15.63 -1.11 6.06
C ASN A 77 -15.64 -1.46 7.55
N CYS A 78 -14.49 -1.82 8.10
CA CYS A 78 -14.28 -1.89 9.53
C CYS A 78 -13.60 -0.61 10.03
N HIS A 79 -13.73 -0.31 11.31
CA HIS A 79 -13.02 0.80 11.93
C HIS A 79 -11.50 0.56 11.87
N HIS A 80 -10.72 1.62 11.74
CA HIS A 80 -9.26 1.53 11.61
C HIS A 80 -8.61 0.78 12.78
N SER A 81 -9.12 0.91 14.01
CA SER A 81 -8.63 0.18 15.18
C SER A 81 -8.74 -1.34 15.04
N VAL A 82 -9.75 -1.84 14.33
CA VAL A 82 -9.92 -3.26 14.01
C VAL A 82 -8.98 -3.64 12.86
N TYR A 83 -8.96 -2.82 11.80
CA TYR A 83 -8.14 -3.08 10.61
C TYR A 83 -6.66 -3.18 10.91
N TYR A 84 -6.11 -2.28 11.76
CA TYR A 84 -4.69 -2.18 12.08
C TYR A 84 -4.28 -2.81 13.42
N LYS A 85 -5.17 -3.49 14.12
CA LYS A 85 -4.91 -4.12 15.44
C LYS A 85 -3.66 -5.00 15.45
N HIS A 86 -3.40 -5.73 14.35
CA HIS A 86 -2.25 -6.61 14.19
C HIS A 86 -0.90 -5.88 14.24
N LEU A 87 -0.85 -4.56 13.98
CA LEU A 87 0.39 -3.76 14.06
C LEU A 87 0.96 -3.69 15.48
N ASN A 88 0.16 -3.98 16.53
CA ASN A 88 0.67 -4.09 17.89
C ASN A 88 1.72 -5.20 18.07
N ASN A 89 1.76 -6.17 17.17
CA ASN A 89 2.73 -7.28 17.18
C ASN A 89 4.00 -6.99 16.37
N VAL A 90 4.11 -5.83 15.74
CA VAL A 90 5.29 -5.39 14.99
C VAL A 90 6.23 -4.62 15.92
N LYS A 91 7.53 -4.92 15.90
CA LYS A 91 8.53 -4.27 16.77
C LYS A 91 9.00 -2.93 16.20
N SER A 92 9.14 -2.82 14.88
CA SER A 92 9.62 -1.62 14.19
C SER A 92 8.77 -0.38 14.50
N GLU A 93 9.43 0.77 14.55
CA GLU A 93 8.81 2.08 14.77
C GLU A 93 7.98 2.55 13.57
N PHE A 94 8.46 2.26 12.36
CA PHE A 94 7.81 2.64 11.11
C PHE A 94 7.34 1.41 10.33
N ILE A 95 6.30 1.61 9.56
CA ILE A 95 5.72 0.61 8.68
C ILE A 95 5.80 1.09 7.23
N VAL A 96 6.07 0.19 6.30
CA VAL A 96 5.76 0.36 4.89
C VAL A 96 4.74 -0.69 4.44
N ASN A 97 3.55 -0.23 4.06
CA ASN A 97 2.58 -1.07 3.38
C ASN A 97 2.99 -1.25 1.92
N TYR A 98 3.27 -2.48 1.52
CA TYR A 98 3.55 -2.86 0.14
C TYR A 98 2.30 -3.50 -0.49
N ASN A 99 1.80 -2.91 -1.57
CA ASN A 99 0.60 -3.38 -2.24
C ASN A 99 0.91 -4.57 -3.19
N PRO A 100 0.42 -5.78 -2.89
CA PRO A 100 0.69 -6.97 -3.73
C PRO A 100 0.01 -6.94 -5.10
N CYS A 101 -0.87 -5.97 -5.36
CA CYS A 101 -1.53 -5.81 -6.67
C CYS A 101 -0.67 -5.04 -7.70
N GLN A 102 0.61 -4.87 -7.44
CA GLN A 102 1.56 -4.14 -8.30
C GLN A 102 2.70 -5.07 -8.76
N PRO A 103 2.42 -6.12 -9.58
CA PRO A 103 3.39 -7.19 -9.90
C PRO A 103 4.61 -6.73 -10.70
N PHE A 104 4.55 -5.56 -11.35
CA PHE A 104 5.63 -5.04 -12.19
C PHE A 104 6.59 -4.09 -11.43
N LEU A 105 6.40 -3.90 -10.12
CA LEU A 105 7.35 -3.12 -9.33
C LEU A 105 8.67 -3.87 -9.17
N GLN A 106 9.75 -3.19 -9.52
CA GLN A 106 11.08 -3.74 -9.41
C GLN A 106 11.65 -3.54 -8.00
N VAL A 107 12.36 -4.53 -7.48
CA VAL A 107 12.93 -4.54 -6.12
C VAL A 107 13.90 -3.36 -5.90
N ASP A 108 14.70 -2.99 -6.90
CA ASP A 108 15.62 -1.86 -6.82
C ASP A 108 14.87 -0.53 -6.61
N LYS A 109 13.70 -0.35 -7.24
CA LYS A 109 12.84 0.83 -7.05
C LYS A 109 12.19 0.84 -5.68
N LEU A 110 11.72 -0.32 -5.20
CA LEU A 110 11.19 -0.46 -3.85
C LEU A 110 12.25 -0.11 -2.80
N ASN A 111 13.47 -0.67 -2.91
CA ASN A 111 14.59 -0.37 -2.02
C ASN A 111 15.06 1.08 -2.13
N HIS A 112 14.98 1.70 -3.31
CA HIS A 112 15.22 3.15 -3.44
C HIS A 112 14.24 3.97 -2.60
N CYS A 113 12.93 3.70 -2.67
CA CYS A 113 11.93 4.39 -1.85
C CYS A 113 12.16 4.16 -0.35
N ILE A 114 12.51 2.94 0.06
CA ILE A 114 12.84 2.59 1.44
C ILE A 114 14.03 3.42 1.94
N ARG A 115 15.09 3.52 1.15
CA ARG A 115 16.29 4.32 1.50
C ARG A 115 15.94 5.79 1.63
N VAL A 116 15.20 6.37 0.67
CA VAL A 116 14.74 7.77 0.73
C VAL A 116 13.95 8.03 2.01
N PHE A 117 13.05 7.11 2.40
CA PHE A 117 12.31 7.25 3.64
C PHE A 117 13.19 7.13 4.89
N LYS A 118 14.07 6.12 4.95
CA LYS A 118 15.00 5.93 6.09
C LYS A 118 15.91 7.14 6.34
N GLU A 119 16.39 7.77 5.26
CA GLU A 119 17.26 8.94 5.30
C GLU A 119 16.51 10.26 5.56
N SER A 120 15.21 10.30 5.34
CA SER A 120 14.39 11.49 5.55
C SER A 120 14.06 11.71 7.03
N ARG A 121 13.58 12.94 7.37
CA ARG A 121 12.98 13.26 8.67
C ARG A 121 11.45 13.08 8.68
N MET A 122 10.87 12.61 7.58
CA MET A 122 9.42 12.46 7.45
C MET A 122 8.89 11.36 8.34
N LYS A 123 7.68 11.54 8.84
CA LYS A 123 6.92 10.53 9.61
C LYS A 123 6.01 9.69 8.70
N SER A 124 5.67 10.20 7.54
CA SER A 124 4.89 9.50 6.50
C SER A 124 5.41 9.83 5.12
N MET A 125 5.16 8.93 4.17
CA MET A 125 5.47 9.10 2.73
C MET A 125 4.55 8.20 1.91
N ILE A 126 4.13 8.67 0.74
CA ILE A 126 3.36 7.87 -0.22
C ILE A 126 3.99 7.95 -1.61
N THR A 127 3.92 6.86 -2.34
CA THR A 127 4.30 6.86 -3.75
C THR A 127 3.22 7.48 -4.62
N VAL A 128 3.64 8.38 -5.52
CA VAL A 128 2.73 9.12 -6.39
C VAL A 128 3.16 9.04 -7.85
N LYS A 129 2.18 9.16 -8.74
CA LYS A 129 2.40 9.39 -10.16
C LYS A 129 2.14 10.85 -10.47
N LYS A 130 3.13 11.52 -11.04
CA LYS A 130 3.00 12.89 -11.48
C LYS A 130 2.15 12.95 -12.76
N ASN A 131 1.08 13.71 -12.72
CA ASN A 131 0.10 13.85 -13.78
C ASN A 131 -0.09 15.32 -14.17
N ARG A 132 -0.44 15.56 -15.43
CA ARG A 132 -0.75 16.89 -15.95
C ARG A 132 -2.04 16.84 -16.76
N ASN A 133 -3.12 16.44 -16.10
CA ASN A 133 -4.45 16.28 -16.69
C ASN A 133 -5.44 17.27 -16.06
N PHE A 134 -6.55 17.48 -16.75
CA PHE A 134 -7.68 18.24 -16.25
C PHE A 134 -8.73 17.28 -15.68
N PHE A 135 -9.28 17.63 -14.53
CA PHE A 135 -10.24 16.79 -13.81
C PHE A 135 -11.54 17.55 -13.56
N TRP A 136 -12.65 16.82 -13.63
CA TRP A 136 -14.00 17.30 -13.30
C TRP A 136 -14.58 16.50 -12.15
N ASN A 137 -15.27 17.18 -11.25
CA ASN A 137 -16.15 16.53 -10.29
C ASN A 137 -17.50 16.26 -10.99
N MET A 138 -17.84 14.99 -11.15
CA MET A 138 -19.08 14.58 -11.83
C MET A 138 -20.22 14.34 -10.84
N SER A 139 -19.97 14.34 -9.52
CA SER A 139 -20.97 14.04 -8.49
C SER A 139 -21.87 15.26 -8.18
N GLU A 140 -21.33 16.47 -8.25
CA GLU A 140 -21.99 17.70 -7.81
C GLU A 140 -21.83 18.80 -8.87
N GLY A 141 -22.62 18.73 -9.97
CA GLY A 141 -22.69 19.84 -10.91
C GLY A 141 -21.68 19.88 -12.05
N ARG A 142 -20.80 18.89 -12.22
CA ARG A 142 -19.80 18.81 -13.30
C ARG A 142 -18.80 19.97 -13.27
N GLU A 143 -18.30 20.31 -12.09
CA GLU A 143 -17.37 21.43 -11.92
C GLU A 143 -15.90 21.01 -12.18
N PRO A 144 -15.07 21.92 -12.75
CA PRO A 144 -13.65 21.69 -12.86
C PRO A 144 -12.99 21.62 -11.48
N VAL A 145 -12.07 20.64 -11.30
CA VAL A 145 -11.37 20.42 -10.03
C VAL A 145 -10.09 21.24 -9.94
N ASN A 146 -9.34 21.33 -11.04
CA ASN A 146 -7.97 21.87 -11.03
C ASN A 146 -7.69 22.88 -12.16
N PHE A 147 -8.72 23.50 -12.69
CA PHE A 147 -8.63 24.56 -13.69
C PHE A 147 -9.86 25.48 -13.61
N GLN A 148 -9.80 26.66 -14.24
CA GLN A 148 -10.95 27.54 -14.32
C GLN A 148 -11.76 27.28 -15.62
N PRO A 149 -13.08 27.53 -15.63
CA PRO A 149 -13.94 27.28 -16.81
C PRO A 149 -13.47 27.95 -18.10
N ASN A 150 -12.78 29.10 -18.00
CA ASN A 150 -12.27 29.88 -19.12
C ASN A 150 -10.80 29.59 -19.47
N ASP A 151 -10.15 28.66 -18.77
CA ASP A 151 -8.78 28.29 -19.05
C ASP A 151 -8.65 27.57 -20.39
N ARG A 152 -7.58 27.87 -21.12
CA ARG A 152 -7.21 27.10 -22.29
C ARG A 152 -6.72 25.71 -21.83
N LEU A 153 -7.46 24.67 -22.16
CA LEU A 153 -7.15 23.28 -21.83
C LEU A 153 -6.00 22.76 -22.72
N SER A 154 -4.78 23.19 -22.40
CA SER A 154 -3.57 22.70 -23.05
C SER A 154 -2.87 21.70 -22.11
N THR A 155 -2.54 20.52 -22.64
CA THR A 155 -1.79 19.49 -21.88
C THR A 155 -0.41 19.97 -21.38
N THR A 156 0.12 21.06 -21.99
CA THR A 156 1.39 21.67 -21.60
C THR A 156 1.25 22.76 -20.54
N ALA A 157 0.04 23.30 -20.31
CA ALA A 157 -0.22 24.42 -19.40
C ALA A 157 -0.96 24.03 -18.11
N GLY A 158 -1.52 22.83 -18.02
CA GLY A 158 -2.25 22.37 -16.83
C GLY A 158 -1.35 22.30 -15.58
N PRO A 159 -1.93 22.42 -14.37
CA PRO A 159 -1.21 22.24 -13.12
C PRO A 159 -0.72 20.80 -12.96
N TRP A 160 0.42 20.63 -12.28
CA TRP A 160 0.88 19.31 -11.89
C TRP A 160 0.06 18.78 -10.72
N LEU A 161 -0.50 17.59 -10.90
CA LEU A 161 -1.16 16.81 -9.84
C LEU A 161 -0.35 15.56 -9.54
N TYR A 162 -0.48 15.09 -8.32
CA TYR A 162 0.19 13.89 -7.84
C TYR A 162 -0.86 12.86 -7.42
N GLU A 163 -1.07 11.87 -8.29
CA GLU A 163 -2.00 10.77 -8.07
C GLU A 163 -1.36 9.71 -7.17
N ALA A 164 -1.99 9.36 -6.06
CA ALA A 164 -1.53 8.28 -5.19
C ALA A 164 -1.58 6.94 -5.94
N THR A 165 -0.44 6.29 -6.07
CA THR A 165 -0.36 4.97 -6.74
C THR A 165 -0.72 3.81 -5.82
N HIS A 166 -0.75 4.06 -4.50
CA HIS A 166 -0.94 3.04 -3.46
C HIS A 166 0.07 1.88 -3.52
N SER A 167 1.22 2.08 -4.18
CA SER A 167 2.25 1.04 -4.28
C SER A 167 2.96 0.83 -2.95
N LEU A 168 3.45 1.92 -2.35
CA LEU A 168 4.04 1.97 -1.02
C LEU A 168 3.43 3.13 -0.23
N VAL A 169 3.10 2.85 1.02
CA VAL A 169 2.67 3.85 2.00
C VAL A 169 3.49 3.66 3.28
N PHE A 170 4.24 4.68 3.67
CA PHE A 170 5.09 4.69 4.86
C PHE A 170 4.45 5.53 5.94
N TYR A 171 4.50 5.06 7.19
CA TYR A 171 3.97 5.81 8.34
C TYR A 171 4.60 5.37 9.66
N GLU A 172 4.55 6.25 10.65
CA GLU A 172 4.91 5.94 12.04
C GLU A 172 3.80 5.07 12.66
N LYS A 173 4.17 3.89 13.17
CA LYS A 173 3.22 2.90 13.70
C LYS A 173 2.36 3.45 14.83
N ASN A 174 3.00 4.06 15.84
CA ASN A 174 2.28 4.53 17.03
C ASN A 174 1.35 5.70 16.72
N TYR A 175 1.75 6.58 15.79
CA TYR A 175 0.87 7.65 15.34
C TYR A 175 -0.36 7.08 14.63
N MET A 176 -0.18 6.13 13.71
CA MET A 176 -1.29 5.45 13.05
C MET A 176 -2.23 4.75 14.05
N LEU A 177 -1.69 4.06 15.06
CA LEU A 177 -2.49 3.35 16.05
C LEU A 177 -3.26 4.28 17.00
N LYS A 178 -2.79 5.50 17.22
CA LYS A 178 -3.40 6.49 18.11
C LYS A 178 -4.38 7.41 17.39
N GLU A 179 -3.95 8.00 16.29
CA GLU A 179 -4.72 9.06 15.60
C GLU A 179 -5.51 8.53 14.40
N TRP A 180 -5.19 7.33 13.90
CA TRP A 180 -5.79 6.69 12.72
C TRP A 180 -5.65 7.51 11.44
N GLU A 181 -4.63 8.37 11.37
CA GLU A 181 -4.31 9.24 10.26
C GLU A 181 -3.00 8.83 9.59
N LEU A 182 -2.95 8.88 8.27
CA LEU A 182 -1.74 8.57 7.49
C LEU A 182 -0.86 9.81 7.25
N PHE A 183 -1.47 11.01 7.24
CA PHE A 183 -0.84 12.26 6.85
C PHE A 183 -1.31 13.41 7.73
#